data_2df0cd9e1b7a91ce95962e721a4a401f
#
_entry.id   2df0cd9e1b7a91ce95962e721a4a401f
#
_cell.length_a   1.000
_cell.length_b   1.000
_cell.length_c   1.000
_cell.angle_alpha   90.00
_cell.angle_beta   90.00
_cell.angle_gamma   90.00
#
_symmetry.space_group_name_H-M   'P 1'
#
loop_
_entity.id
_entity.type
_entity.pdbx_description
1 polymer ?
#
loop_
_entity_poly.entity_id
_entity_poly.type
_entity_poly.pdbx_seq_one_letter_code
_entity_poly.pdbx_strand_id
1 'polypeptide(L)'
;MTEKKGKAQDSRDACVRAIAEELKKDKWEVNANLEGWGKPSQVGPFVPDVEAKKGCLNRICQVVTEEMFEGNKKRYIEFKNYCDEYDFHLYVVDKDGKRKQIDPETFGKK
;
A
#
# COMPACT_ATOMS: atom_id res chain seq x y z
N MET A 1 10.94 -3.27 -25.12
CA MET A 1 10.77 -3.06 -24.90
C MET A 1 10.08 -3.04 -24.31
N THR A 2 9.88 -3.04 -23.96
CA THR A 2 9.21 -3.01 -23.52
C THR A 2 8.85 -2.45 -22.81
N GLU A 3 8.56 -2.06 -22.58
CA GLU A 3 8.29 -1.46 -21.96
C GLU A 3 7.37 -0.95 -21.45
N LYS A 4 6.79 -1.07 -21.42
CA LYS A 4 5.83 -0.61 -21.15
C LYS A 4 5.10 -1.05 -20.21
N LYS A 5 5.26 -1.85 -19.50
CA LYS A 5 4.62 -2.14 -18.53
C LYS A 5 4.35 -1.01 -17.95
N GLY A 6 4.58 -0.22 -18.03
CA GLY A 6 4.23 0.69 -17.71
C GLY A 6 4.66 1.59 -16.76
N LYS A 7 4.52 2.93 -16.97
CA LYS A 7 4.85 3.89 -16.04
C LYS A 7 4.04 3.78 -14.79
N ALA A 8 2.79 3.38 -14.86
CA ALA A 8 1.94 3.22 -13.70
C ALA A 8 2.49 2.18 -12.75
N GLN A 9 2.97 1.07 -13.30
CA GLN A 9 3.56 0.01 -12.49
C GLN A 9 4.86 0.50 -11.84
N ASP A 10 5.68 1.21 -12.58
CA ASP A 10 6.93 1.72 -12.05
C ASP A 10 6.68 2.75 -10.96
N SER A 11 5.70 3.61 -11.12
CA SER A 11 5.36 4.61 -10.13
C SER A 11 4.86 3.96 -8.85
N ARG A 12 4.07 2.92 -9.00
CA ARG A 12 3.54 2.19 -7.88
C ARG A 12 4.67 1.52 -7.11
N ASP A 13 5.57 0.84 -7.81
CA ASP A 13 6.69 0.15 -7.15
C ASP A 13 7.63 1.15 -6.47
N ALA A 14 7.87 2.27 -7.09
CA ALA A 14 8.72 3.30 -6.50
C ALA A 14 8.08 3.85 -5.22
N CYS A 15 6.78 4.01 -5.23
CA CYS A 15 6.06 4.49 -4.05
C CYS A 15 6.11 3.46 -2.92
N VAL A 16 5.90 2.19 -3.25
CA VAL A 16 5.99 1.12 -2.25
C VAL A 16 7.37 1.10 -1.62
N ARG A 17 8.40 1.21 -2.45
CA ARG A 17 9.78 1.22 -1.95
C ARG A 17 10.05 2.43 -1.06
N ALA A 18 9.56 3.60 -1.45
CA ALA A 18 9.77 4.79 -0.66
C ALA A 18 9.11 4.66 0.71
N ILE A 19 7.90 4.13 0.76
CA ILE A 19 7.20 3.94 2.02
C ILE A 19 7.95 2.93 2.88
N ALA A 20 8.37 1.82 2.30
CA ALA A 20 9.09 0.79 3.04
C ALA A 20 10.39 1.34 3.62
N GLU A 21 11.10 2.13 2.83
CA GLU A 21 12.37 2.70 3.30
C GLU A 21 12.15 3.75 4.39
N GLU A 22 11.10 4.54 4.27
CA GLU A 22 10.77 5.53 5.30
C GLU A 22 10.46 4.86 6.63
N LEU A 23 9.70 3.78 6.58
CA LEU A 23 9.36 3.05 7.80
C LEU A 23 10.58 2.37 8.40
N LYS A 24 11.40 1.78 7.55
CA LYS A 24 12.61 1.14 8.04
C LYS A 24 13.54 2.15 8.71
N LYS A 25 13.64 3.33 8.13
CA LYS A 25 14.45 4.39 8.70
C LYS A 25 13.90 4.82 10.06
N ASP A 26 12.59 4.73 10.23
CA ASP A 26 11.94 5.07 11.48
C ASP A 26 11.87 3.87 12.43
N LYS A 27 12.70 2.89 12.18
CA LYS A 27 12.90 1.73 13.07
C LYS A 27 11.75 0.74 13.13
N TRP A 28 10.94 0.70 12.10
CA TRP A 28 9.92 -0.33 11.97
C TRP A 28 10.55 -1.59 11.39
N GLU A 29 10.00 -2.74 11.74
CA GLU A 29 10.34 -3.97 11.04
C GLU A 29 9.43 -4.00 9.84
N VAL A 30 10.00 -4.06 8.65
CA VAL A 30 9.24 -3.86 7.42
C VAL A 30 9.36 -5.05 6.48
N ASN A 31 8.22 -5.52 6.02
CA ASN A 31 8.17 -6.45 4.90
C ASN A 31 7.45 -5.74 3.76
N ALA A 32 7.91 -5.95 2.55
CA ALA A 32 7.34 -5.27 1.40
C ALA A 32 7.24 -6.23 0.24
N ASN A 33 6.20 -6.07 -0.55
CA ASN A 33 5.99 -6.92 -1.71
C ASN A 33 6.85 -6.43 -2.86
N LEU A 34 8.16 -6.51 -2.67
CA LEU A 34 9.17 -6.05 -3.61
C LEU A 34 10.31 -7.04 -3.60
N GLU A 35 11.03 -7.07 -4.69
CA GLU A 35 12.20 -7.91 -4.80
C GLU A 35 13.23 -7.46 -3.77
N GLY A 36 13.82 -8.39 -3.08
CA GLY A 36 14.85 -8.08 -2.08
C GLY A 36 14.31 -7.80 -0.69
N TRP A 37 13.00 -7.79 -0.52
CA TRP A 37 12.38 -7.56 0.78
C TRP A 37 11.66 -8.81 1.24
N GLY A 38 11.50 -8.96 2.55
CA GLY A 38 10.67 -10.04 3.07
C GLY A 38 9.23 -9.83 2.64
N LYS A 39 8.50 -10.90 2.47
CA LYS A 39 7.12 -10.80 1.98
C LYS A 39 6.16 -10.44 3.09
N PRO A 40 5.20 -9.55 2.84
CA PRO A 40 4.19 -9.24 3.84
C PRO A 40 3.26 -10.42 4.09
N SER A 41 2.68 -10.45 5.27
CA SER A 41 1.70 -11.47 5.61
C SER A 41 0.39 -11.17 4.91
N GLN A 42 -0.32 -12.22 4.57
CA GLN A 42 -1.63 -12.06 3.96
C GLN A 42 -2.65 -11.63 5.02
N VAL A 43 -3.51 -10.70 4.68
CA VAL A 43 -4.56 -10.21 5.57
C VAL A 43 -5.90 -10.57 4.92
N GLY A 44 -6.57 -11.58 5.43
CA GLY A 44 -7.76 -12.10 4.79
C GLY A 44 -7.41 -12.57 3.39
N PRO A 45 -8.16 -12.16 2.38
CA PRO A 45 -7.84 -12.53 0.99
C PRO A 45 -6.86 -11.57 0.33
N PHE A 46 -6.27 -10.63 1.08
CA PHE A 46 -5.43 -9.58 0.51
C PHE A 46 -3.99 -9.74 0.91
N VAL A 47 -3.09 -9.39 0.00
CA VAL A 47 -1.67 -9.31 0.30
C VAL A 47 -1.29 -7.84 0.24
N PRO A 48 -0.91 -7.23 1.36
CA PRO A 48 -0.58 -5.81 1.35
C PRO A 48 0.73 -5.54 0.63
N ASP A 49 0.91 -4.31 0.23
CA ASP A 49 2.18 -3.92 -0.38
C ASP A 49 3.27 -3.76 0.68
N VAL A 50 2.92 -3.27 1.85
CA VAL A 50 3.87 -3.10 2.95
C VAL A 50 3.21 -3.50 4.26
N GLU A 51 3.95 -4.27 5.05
CA GLU A 51 3.53 -4.62 6.40
C GLU A 51 4.66 -4.17 7.33
N ALA A 52 4.34 -3.41 8.36
CA ALA A 52 5.36 -2.92 9.28
C ALA A 52 4.93 -3.08 10.71
N LYS A 53 5.89 -3.37 11.57
CA LYS A 53 5.65 -3.54 13.00
C LYS A 53 6.63 -2.73 13.81
N LYS A 54 6.14 -2.12 14.86
CA LYS A 54 7.00 -1.37 15.75
C LYS A 54 6.38 -1.48 17.16
N GLY A 55 7.02 -2.25 18.01
CA GLY A 55 6.44 -2.55 19.32
C GLY A 55 5.13 -3.27 19.17
N CYS A 56 4.06 -2.72 19.70
CA CYS A 56 2.72 -3.29 19.58
C CYS A 56 1.94 -2.75 18.39
N LEU A 57 2.56 -1.90 17.59
CA LEU A 57 1.87 -1.29 16.47
C LEU A 57 2.06 -2.12 15.22
N ASN A 58 0.99 -2.29 14.46
CA ASN A 58 1.04 -2.99 13.18
C ASN A 58 0.44 -2.08 12.14
N ARG A 59 1.17 -1.81 11.08
CA ARG A 59 0.71 -0.95 9.99
C ARG A 59 0.67 -1.72 8.69
N ILE A 60 -0.39 -1.52 7.94
CA ILE A 60 -0.54 -2.10 6.61
C ILE A 60 -0.63 -0.95 5.64
N CYS A 61 0.20 -0.95 4.61
CA CYS A 61 0.16 0.08 3.59
C CYS A 61 -0.15 -0.55 2.26
N GLN A 62 -1.06 0.07 1.54
CA GLN A 62 -1.43 -0.39 0.20
C GLN A 62 -1.29 0.77 -0.75
N VAL A 63 -0.70 0.53 -1.91
CA VAL A 63 -0.45 1.56 -2.91
C VAL A 63 -1.19 1.19 -4.18
N VAL A 64 -1.99 2.10 -4.68
CA VAL A 64 -2.78 1.86 -5.89
C VAL A 64 -2.64 3.03 -6.84
N THR A 65 -2.90 2.80 -8.10
CA THR A 65 -2.96 3.90 -9.06
C THR A 65 -4.35 4.52 -8.98
N GLU A 66 -4.51 5.70 -9.56
CA GLU A 66 -5.81 6.35 -9.59
C GLU A 66 -6.85 5.48 -10.26
N GLU A 67 -6.46 4.83 -11.33
CA GLU A 67 -7.33 3.96 -12.08
C GLU A 67 -7.76 2.77 -11.24
N MET A 68 -6.82 2.15 -10.56
CA MET A 68 -7.12 1.02 -9.69
C MET A 68 -8.07 1.44 -8.57
N PHE A 69 -7.84 2.60 -7.99
CA PHE A 69 -8.65 3.08 -6.89
C PHE A 69 -10.09 3.33 -7.35
N GLU A 70 -10.25 4.03 -8.47
CA GLU A 70 -11.59 4.35 -8.95
C GLU A 70 -12.38 3.11 -9.36
N GLY A 71 -11.73 2.14 -9.89
CA GLY A 71 -12.39 0.93 -10.35
C GLY A 71 -12.65 -0.10 -9.28
N ASN A 72 -12.06 0.05 -8.09
CA ASN A 72 -12.09 -1.01 -7.09
C ASN A 72 -12.31 -0.50 -5.68
N LYS A 73 -13.06 0.57 -5.52
CA LYS A 73 -13.26 1.15 -4.20
C LYS A 73 -13.82 0.16 -3.18
N LYS A 74 -14.76 -0.66 -3.61
CA LYS A 74 -15.33 -1.66 -2.73
C LYS A 74 -14.30 -2.63 -2.22
N ARG A 75 -13.37 -3.01 -3.08
CA ARG A 75 -12.32 -3.94 -2.70
C ARG A 75 -11.46 -3.34 -1.60
N TYR A 76 -11.15 -2.06 -1.68
CA TYR A 76 -10.30 -1.42 -0.67
C TYR A 76 -11.04 -1.17 0.63
N ILE A 77 -12.36 -0.98 0.56
CA ILE A 77 -13.17 -0.92 1.76
C ILE A 77 -13.14 -2.27 2.48
N GLU A 78 -13.23 -3.35 1.73
CA GLU A 78 -13.15 -4.69 2.30
C GLU A 78 -11.78 -4.93 2.91
N PHE A 79 -10.73 -4.48 2.23
CA PHE A 79 -9.37 -4.62 2.73
C PHE A 79 -9.25 -3.89 4.07
N LYS A 80 -9.75 -2.67 4.11
CA LYS A 80 -9.73 -1.89 5.35
C LYS A 80 -10.43 -2.64 6.48
N ASN A 81 -11.55 -3.27 6.17
CA ASN A 81 -12.30 -4.01 7.18
C ASN A 81 -11.54 -5.20 7.72
N TYR A 82 -10.75 -5.87 6.88
CA TYR A 82 -9.90 -6.95 7.34
C TYR A 82 -8.75 -6.42 8.20
N CYS A 83 -8.41 -5.15 8.06
CA CYS A 83 -7.32 -4.54 8.79
C CYS A 83 -7.81 -3.82 10.04
N ASP A 84 -8.85 -4.34 10.65
CA ASP A 84 -9.48 -3.70 11.80
C ASP A 84 -8.51 -3.50 12.96
N GLU A 85 -7.57 -4.40 13.12
CA GLU A 85 -6.58 -4.30 14.19
C GLU A 85 -5.26 -3.71 13.72
N TYR A 86 -5.24 -3.19 12.51
CA TYR A 86 -4.03 -2.62 11.93
C TYR A 86 -4.24 -1.14 11.68
N ASP A 87 -3.13 -0.43 11.60
CA ASP A 87 -3.13 0.97 11.18
C ASP A 87 -3.07 0.93 9.64
N PHE A 88 -4.20 1.03 9.00
CA PHE A 88 -4.30 0.85 7.54
C PHE A 88 -4.11 2.19 6.81
N HIS A 89 -3.17 2.19 5.90
CA HIS A 89 -2.86 3.38 5.09
C HIS A 89 -3.03 3.03 3.62
N LEU A 90 -3.84 3.80 2.91
CA LEU A 90 -4.03 3.62 1.48
C LEU A 90 -3.45 4.83 0.77
N TYR A 91 -2.59 4.60 -0.18
CA TYR A 91 -1.98 5.67 -0.96
C TYR A 91 -2.35 5.51 -2.42
N VAL A 92 -2.69 6.63 -3.07
CA VAL A 92 -2.96 6.65 -4.50
C VAL A 92 -1.80 7.40 -5.16
N VAL A 93 -1.22 6.79 -6.17
CA VAL A 93 -0.13 7.40 -6.91
C VAL A 93 -0.65 7.90 -8.24
N ASP A 94 -0.30 9.13 -8.62
CA ASP A 94 -0.71 9.67 -9.91
C ASP A 94 0.34 9.33 -10.96
N LYS A 95 0.10 9.72 -12.19
CA LYS A 95 0.99 9.38 -13.28
C LYS A 95 2.34 10.05 -13.18
N ASP A 96 2.47 11.07 -12.35
CA ASP A 96 3.75 11.72 -12.11
C ASP A 96 4.51 11.09 -10.96
N GLY A 97 3.95 10.06 -10.34
CA GLY A 97 4.60 9.37 -9.24
C GLY A 97 4.37 10.01 -7.89
N LYS A 98 3.49 10.98 -7.82
CA LYS A 98 3.18 11.61 -6.53
C LYS A 98 2.14 10.80 -5.80
N ARG A 99 2.35 10.61 -4.52
CA ARG A 99 1.42 9.84 -3.74
C ARG A 99 0.55 10.73 -2.88
N LYS A 100 -0.66 10.27 -2.64
CA LYS A 100 -1.59 10.98 -1.80
C LYS A 100 -2.25 9.95 -0.90
N GLN A 101 -2.19 10.17 0.39
CA GLN A 101 -2.84 9.24 1.32
C GLN A 101 -4.33 9.51 1.32
N ILE A 102 -5.11 8.45 1.19
CA ILE A 102 -6.56 8.55 1.20
C ILE A 102 -7.06 8.10 2.57
N ASP A 103 -7.88 8.91 3.19
CA ASP A 103 -8.47 8.57 4.46
C ASP A 103 -9.47 7.43 4.23
N PRO A 104 -9.27 6.26 4.81
CA PRO A 104 -10.20 5.15 4.62
C PRO A 104 -11.61 5.49 5.06
N GLU A 105 -11.76 6.38 6.00
CA GLU A 105 -13.09 6.78 6.43
C GLU A 105 -13.82 7.52 5.34
N THR A 106 -13.09 8.25 4.52
CA THR A 106 -13.68 9.01 3.43
C THR A 106 -14.25 8.10 2.35
N PHE A 107 -13.48 7.14 1.89
CA PHE A 107 -13.97 6.30 0.81
C PHE A 107 -14.85 5.15 1.32
N GLY A 108 -14.85 4.93 2.60
CA GLY A 108 -15.73 3.95 3.20
C GLY A 108 -17.13 4.45 3.43
N LYS A 109 -17.36 5.77 3.31
CA LYS A 109 -18.66 6.27 3.49
C LYS A 109 -19.33 6.32 2.23
N LYS A 110 -20.23 6.20 1.98
CA LYS A 110 -20.80 6.21 0.82
C LYS A 110 -21.34 7.16 0.53
#